data_265e1337d8a40042c6804e9c74994e7d
#
_entry.id   265e1337d8a40042c6804e9c74994e7d
#
_cell.length_a   1.000
_cell.length_b   1.000
_cell.length_c   1.000
_cell.angle_alpha   90.00
_cell.angle_beta   90.00
_cell.angle_gamma   90.00
#
_symmetry.space_group_name_H-M   'P 1'
#
loop_
_entity.id
_entity.type
_entity.pdbx_description
1 polymer ?
#
loop_
_entity_poly.entity_id
_entity_poly.type
_entity_poly.pdbx_seq_one_letter_code
_entity_poly.pdbx_strand_id
1 'polypeptide(L)'
;MERSVENRLIGPAMMALGSLFFALTALFVRLGSETVPVGLLVLARFLFMALALVVLRNAGLIAVHPVNRRLLLFRSVAASVGGIFYFFSIATITVAEAIILKYTFPVFAVTIAALIYGERVSRASLAVLTVSLLGVVVMMNPAAFHPSAGYAWGLMNGLCAGIAVAFLRELSKTDDSSTVLYYHSIAGVAVSLPFLVNGIVIPGVKGGIYMLLAALFGMLAQFTMVYGFKHVKTARGSVLMTLEVVLSALLAFLFLGQMPGIVKIIGGCMIIAGALIVSGEGKFRKNGAKDLNEGEI
;
A
#
# COMPACT_ATOMS: atom_id res chain seq x y z
N MET A 1 25.94 -18.00 -14.76
CA MET A 1 26.25 -16.78 -13.96
C MET A 1 25.31 -15.62 -14.31
N GLU A 2 24.99 -15.38 -15.59
CA GLU A 2 24.04 -14.31 -16.02
C GLU A 2 22.60 -14.49 -15.47
N ARG A 3 22.00 -15.66 -15.55
CA ARG A 3 20.65 -15.91 -14.98
C ARG A 3 20.53 -15.63 -13.46
N SER A 4 21.63 -15.69 -12.70
CA SER A 4 21.61 -15.40 -11.26
C SER A 4 21.62 -13.89 -10.95
N VAL A 5 22.19 -13.08 -11.83
CA VAL A 5 22.22 -11.60 -11.71
C VAL A 5 20.91 -11.03 -12.19
N GLU A 6 20.37 -11.52 -13.30
CA GLU A 6 19.07 -11.14 -13.85
C GLU A 6 17.93 -11.34 -12.84
N ASN A 7 17.88 -12.50 -12.18
CA ASN A 7 16.92 -12.77 -11.10
C ASN A 7 17.09 -11.87 -9.86
N ARG A 8 18.29 -11.32 -9.60
CA ARG A 8 18.53 -10.42 -8.47
C ARG A 8 18.01 -9.00 -8.71
N LEU A 9 17.84 -8.58 -9.96
CA LEU A 9 17.39 -7.24 -10.33
C LEU A 9 15.87 -7.17 -10.56
N ILE A 10 15.22 -8.28 -10.96
CA ILE A 10 13.79 -8.31 -11.26
C ILE A 10 12.95 -7.82 -10.07
N GLY A 11 13.21 -8.31 -8.86
CA GLY A 11 12.46 -7.92 -7.68
C GLY A 11 12.54 -6.41 -7.38
N PRO A 12 13.75 -5.83 -7.25
CA PRO A 12 13.92 -4.39 -7.06
C PRO A 12 13.29 -3.56 -8.18
N ALA A 13 13.44 -3.97 -9.44
CA ALA A 13 12.84 -3.27 -10.58
C ALA A 13 11.31 -3.28 -10.52
N MET A 14 10.69 -4.43 -10.19
CA MET A 14 9.24 -4.53 -10.01
C MET A 14 8.75 -3.64 -8.86
N MET A 15 9.49 -3.54 -7.75
CA MET A 15 9.14 -2.66 -6.64
C MET A 15 9.23 -1.18 -7.03
N ALA A 16 10.26 -0.78 -7.76
CA ALA A 16 10.42 0.60 -8.26
C ALA A 16 9.32 0.98 -9.26
N LEU A 17 9.00 0.08 -10.21
CA LEU A 17 7.86 0.26 -11.12
C LEU A 17 6.53 0.31 -10.37
N GLY A 18 6.35 -0.51 -9.35
CA GLY A 18 5.19 -0.48 -8.49
C GLY A 18 5.02 0.87 -7.79
N SER A 19 6.11 1.44 -7.28
CA SER A 19 6.12 2.78 -6.68
C SER A 19 5.71 3.86 -7.69
N LEU A 20 6.22 3.80 -8.92
CA LEU A 20 5.84 4.73 -9.99
C LEU A 20 4.34 4.59 -10.33
N PHE A 21 3.85 3.38 -10.50
CA PHE A 21 2.44 3.15 -10.81
C PHE A 21 1.51 3.55 -9.67
N PHE A 22 1.89 3.37 -8.40
CA PHE A 22 1.12 3.90 -7.28
C PHE A 22 1.10 5.43 -7.26
N ALA A 23 2.22 6.08 -7.55
CA ALA A 23 2.29 7.53 -7.65
C ALA A 23 1.40 8.08 -8.78
N LEU A 24 1.40 7.44 -9.95
CA LEU A 24 0.49 7.76 -11.05
C LEU A 24 -0.97 7.50 -10.67
N THR A 25 -1.26 6.41 -9.96
CA THR A 25 -2.61 6.15 -9.44
C THR A 25 -3.08 7.30 -8.56
N ALA A 26 -2.25 7.74 -7.62
CA ALA A 26 -2.59 8.81 -6.69
C ALA A 26 -2.85 10.14 -7.45
N LEU A 27 -2.04 10.47 -8.44
CA LEU A 27 -2.24 11.63 -9.31
C LEU A 27 -3.61 11.58 -10.02
N PHE A 28 -3.91 10.44 -10.69
CA PHE A 28 -5.17 10.34 -11.45
C PHE A 28 -6.40 10.19 -10.56
N VAL A 29 -6.27 9.63 -9.36
CA VAL A 29 -7.34 9.65 -8.35
C VAL A 29 -7.61 11.09 -7.93
N ARG A 30 -6.57 11.90 -7.68
CA ARG A 30 -6.74 13.31 -7.30
C ARG A 30 -7.42 14.11 -8.41
N LEU A 31 -6.92 14.00 -9.64
CA LEU A 31 -7.52 14.68 -10.80
C LEU A 31 -8.95 14.19 -11.09
N GLY A 32 -9.20 12.90 -10.96
CA GLY A 32 -10.51 12.31 -11.18
C GLY A 32 -11.53 12.69 -10.11
N SER A 33 -11.10 12.84 -8.86
CA SER A 33 -11.99 13.16 -7.73
C SER A 33 -12.63 14.55 -7.81
N GLU A 34 -12.15 15.42 -8.71
CA GLU A 34 -12.75 16.74 -8.97
C GLU A 34 -14.07 16.63 -9.76
N THR A 35 -14.26 15.56 -10.54
CA THR A 35 -15.39 15.40 -11.47
C THR A 35 -16.11 14.07 -11.35
N VAL A 36 -15.52 13.11 -10.67
CA VAL A 36 -16.04 11.74 -10.48
C VAL A 36 -16.15 11.45 -8.99
N PRO A 37 -17.30 10.94 -8.49
CA PRO A 37 -17.42 10.52 -7.11
C PRO A 37 -16.35 9.50 -6.72
N VAL A 38 -15.72 9.69 -5.56
CA VAL A 38 -14.59 8.85 -5.11
C VAL A 38 -14.98 7.36 -5.05
N GLY A 39 -16.21 7.06 -4.61
CA GLY A 39 -16.71 5.68 -4.59
C GLY A 39 -16.73 5.02 -5.97
N LEU A 40 -17.01 5.78 -7.03
CA LEU A 40 -17.00 5.28 -8.41
C LEU A 40 -15.55 5.05 -8.89
N LEU A 41 -14.59 5.92 -8.52
CA LEU A 41 -13.16 5.71 -8.80
C LEU A 41 -12.64 4.43 -8.14
N VAL A 42 -13.04 4.17 -6.89
CA VAL A 42 -12.69 2.96 -6.15
C VAL A 42 -13.27 1.72 -6.83
N LEU A 43 -14.57 1.75 -7.13
CA LEU A 43 -15.24 0.63 -7.81
C LEU A 43 -14.60 0.34 -9.17
N ALA A 44 -14.35 1.37 -9.98
CA ALA A 44 -13.72 1.22 -11.30
C ALA A 44 -12.34 0.55 -11.19
N ARG A 45 -11.54 0.91 -10.20
CA ARG A 45 -10.25 0.28 -9.95
C ARG A 45 -10.37 -1.22 -9.69
N PHE A 46 -11.26 -1.62 -8.77
CA PHE A 46 -11.41 -3.02 -8.41
C PHE A 46 -12.08 -3.83 -9.52
N LEU A 47 -13.08 -3.24 -10.18
CA LEU A 47 -13.77 -3.87 -11.30
C LEU A 47 -12.82 -4.11 -12.49
N PHE A 48 -12.01 -3.10 -12.85
CA PHE A 48 -11.01 -3.23 -13.90
C PHE A 48 -10.02 -4.36 -13.60
N MET A 49 -9.50 -4.43 -12.36
CA MET A 49 -8.60 -5.49 -11.93
C MET A 49 -9.30 -6.86 -11.92
N ALA A 50 -10.54 -6.94 -11.45
CA ALA A 50 -11.32 -8.19 -11.43
C ALA A 50 -11.56 -8.72 -12.84
N LEU A 51 -11.98 -7.85 -13.75
CA LEU A 51 -12.21 -8.23 -15.17
C LEU A 51 -10.91 -8.71 -15.82
N ALA A 52 -9.79 -7.99 -15.63
CA ALA A 52 -8.50 -8.41 -16.16
C ALA A 52 -8.08 -9.79 -15.63
N LEU A 53 -8.25 -10.05 -14.32
CA LEU A 53 -7.89 -11.35 -13.74
C LEU A 53 -8.83 -12.48 -14.17
N VAL A 54 -10.12 -12.20 -14.36
CA VAL A 54 -11.07 -13.17 -14.94
C VAL A 54 -10.68 -13.54 -16.37
N VAL A 55 -10.34 -12.56 -17.19
CA VAL A 55 -9.87 -12.80 -18.57
C VAL A 55 -8.59 -13.63 -18.58
N LEU A 56 -7.59 -13.26 -17.77
CA LEU A 56 -6.33 -13.99 -17.69
C LEU A 56 -6.52 -15.44 -17.18
N ARG A 57 -7.44 -15.65 -16.25
CA ARG A 57 -7.80 -16.98 -15.75
C ARG A 57 -8.46 -17.82 -16.83
N ASN A 58 -9.44 -17.26 -17.54
CA ASN A 58 -10.17 -17.97 -18.60
C ASN A 58 -9.27 -18.28 -19.80
N ALA A 59 -8.27 -17.44 -20.06
CA ALA A 59 -7.23 -17.68 -21.06
C ALA A 59 -6.18 -18.73 -20.62
N GLY A 60 -6.27 -19.27 -19.39
CA GLY A 60 -5.30 -20.23 -18.87
C GLY A 60 -3.93 -19.63 -18.51
N LEU A 61 -3.80 -18.30 -18.50
CA LEU A 61 -2.54 -17.61 -18.23
C LEU A 61 -2.24 -17.51 -16.72
N ILE A 62 -3.26 -17.59 -15.87
CA ILE A 62 -3.13 -17.65 -14.41
C ILE A 62 -4.01 -18.76 -13.84
N ALA A 63 -3.51 -19.39 -12.77
CA ALA A 63 -4.28 -20.32 -11.97
C ALA A 63 -4.74 -19.64 -10.67
N VAL A 64 -5.94 -20.01 -10.19
CA VAL A 64 -6.50 -19.53 -8.93
C VAL A 64 -6.85 -20.75 -8.08
N HIS A 65 -5.93 -21.09 -7.17
CA HIS A 65 -6.08 -22.25 -6.27
C HIS A 65 -6.01 -21.79 -4.81
N PRO A 66 -7.15 -21.42 -4.20
CA PRO A 66 -7.18 -20.96 -2.82
C PRO A 66 -6.95 -22.10 -1.85
N VAL A 67 -5.89 -22.05 -1.06
CA VAL A 67 -5.57 -22.99 0.01
C VAL A 67 -6.18 -22.51 1.32
N ASN A 68 -5.83 -21.32 1.77
CA ASN A 68 -6.36 -20.75 3.00
C ASN A 68 -7.45 -19.68 2.73
N ARG A 69 -8.65 -20.15 2.37
CA ARG A 69 -9.78 -19.27 1.97
C ARG A 69 -10.16 -18.22 3.01
N ARG A 70 -10.14 -18.57 4.31
CA ARG A 70 -10.52 -17.64 5.39
C ARG A 70 -9.51 -16.50 5.50
N LEU A 71 -8.23 -16.82 5.48
CA LEU A 71 -7.17 -15.83 5.56
C LEU A 71 -7.11 -14.97 4.29
N LEU A 72 -7.31 -15.57 3.11
CA LEU A 72 -7.44 -14.86 1.83
C LEU A 72 -8.57 -13.84 1.86
N LEU A 73 -9.75 -14.23 2.34
CA LEU A 73 -10.90 -13.34 2.41
C LEU A 73 -10.64 -12.20 3.39
N PHE A 74 -10.18 -12.51 4.61
CA PHE A 74 -9.92 -11.51 5.64
C PHE A 74 -8.87 -10.48 5.18
N ARG A 75 -7.73 -10.96 4.66
CA ARG A 75 -6.69 -10.10 4.08
C ARG A 75 -7.23 -9.25 2.93
N SER A 76 -8.03 -9.85 2.05
CA SER A 76 -8.55 -9.16 0.87
C SER A 76 -9.55 -8.08 1.24
N VAL A 77 -10.45 -8.33 2.18
CA VAL A 77 -11.37 -7.32 2.72
C VAL A 77 -10.59 -6.19 3.39
N ALA A 78 -9.64 -6.50 4.27
CA ALA A 78 -8.83 -5.48 4.93
C ALA A 78 -8.09 -4.59 3.92
N ALA A 79 -7.43 -5.20 2.91
CA ALA A 79 -6.72 -4.47 1.89
C ALA A 79 -7.65 -3.61 1.02
N SER A 80 -8.84 -4.11 0.71
CA SER A 80 -9.82 -3.39 -0.13
C SER A 80 -10.44 -2.21 0.62
N VAL A 81 -10.81 -2.40 1.89
CA VAL A 81 -11.28 -1.31 2.77
C VAL A 81 -10.18 -0.25 2.93
N GLY A 82 -8.93 -0.67 3.12
CA GLY A 82 -7.78 0.24 3.11
C GLY A 82 -7.68 1.03 1.80
N GLY A 83 -7.89 0.38 0.65
CA GLY A 83 -7.91 1.04 -0.65
C GLY A 83 -9.00 2.11 -0.77
N ILE A 84 -10.19 1.87 -0.22
CA ILE A 84 -11.27 2.86 -0.12
C ILE A 84 -10.79 4.08 0.68
N PHE A 85 -10.28 3.87 1.88
CA PHE A 85 -9.76 4.93 2.73
C PHE A 85 -8.63 5.73 2.06
N TYR A 86 -7.76 5.05 1.31
CA TYR A 86 -6.70 5.69 0.55
C TYR A 86 -7.24 6.68 -0.50
N PHE A 87 -8.25 6.28 -1.26
CA PHE A 87 -8.84 7.15 -2.29
C PHE A 87 -9.57 8.34 -1.65
N PHE A 88 -10.32 8.13 -0.56
CA PHE A 88 -10.95 9.23 0.17
C PHE A 88 -9.92 10.18 0.79
N SER A 89 -8.80 9.67 1.30
CA SER A 89 -7.71 10.51 1.81
C SER A 89 -7.12 11.39 0.69
N ILE A 90 -6.75 10.80 -0.46
CA ILE A 90 -6.21 11.54 -1.61
C ILE A 90 -7.19 12.61 -2.12
N ALA A 91 -8.48 12.35 -2.08
CA ALA A 91 -9.50 13.29 -2.53
C ALA A 91 -9.67 14.49 -1.57
N THR A 92 -9.36 14.34 -0.29
CA THR A 92 -9.67 15.32 0.76
C THR A 92 -8.48 16.09 1.30
N ILE A 93 -7.27 15.51 1.27
CA ILE A 93 -6.01 16.18 1.66
C ILE A 93 -5.02 16.16 0.50
N THR A 94 -3.81 16.71 0.69
CA THR A 94 -2.81 16.67 -0.38
C THR A 94 -2.33 15.24 -0.64
N VAL A 95 -1.94 14.96 -1.88
CA VAL A 95 -1.46 13.63 -2.30
C VAL A 95 -0.28 13.18 -1.43
N ALA A 96 0.65 14.09 -1.14
CA ALA A 96 1.81 13.80 -0.31
C ALA A 96 1.40 13.38 1.12
N GLU A 97 0.47 14.10 1.75
CA GLU A 97 -0.02 13.78 3.10
C GLU A 97 -0.70 12.42 3.14
N ALA A 98 -1.59 12.14 2.18
CA ALA A 98 -2.30 10.86 2.10
C ALA A 98 -1.33 9.68 1.99
N ILE A 99 -0.27 9.83 1.18
CA ILE A 99 0.74 8.79 1.00
C ILE A 99 1.64 8.64 2.22
N ILE A 100 2.06 9.73 2.85
CA ILE A 100 2.86 9.66 4.08
C ILE A 100 2.08 8.94 5.17
N LEU A 101 0.79 9.24 5.36
CA LEU A 101 -0.07 8.54 6.32
C LEU A 101 -0.23 7.05 6.00
N LYS A 102 -0.35 6.68 4.73
CA LYS A 102 -0.32 5.28 4.30
C LYS A 102 0.94 4.57 4.81
N TYR A 103 2.10 5.25 4.81
CA TYR A 103 3.38 4.66 5.26
C TYR A 103 3.49 4.47 6.78
N THR A 104 2.43 4.70 7.54
CA THR A 104 2.30 4.17 8.92
C THR A 104 2.05 2.65 8.95
N PHE A 105 1.70 2.02 7.80
CA PHE A 105 1.38 0.59 7.70
C PHE A 105 2.45 -0.36 8.26
N PRO A 106 3.78 -0.11 8.16
CA PRO A 106 4.76 -1.04 8.72
C PRO A 106 4.67 -1.12 10.24
N VAL A 107 4.34 -0.01 10.88
CA VAL A 107 4.15 0.06 12.34
C VAL A 107 2.97 -0.83 12.74
N PHE A 108 1.82 -0.67 12.08
CA PHE A 108 0.66 -1.52 12.33
C PHE A 108 0.93 -2.98 11.99
N ALA A 109 1.64 -3.26 10.88
CA ALA A 109 1.97 -4.63 10.48
C ALA A 109 2.80 -5.37 11.53
N VAL A 110 3.82 -4.71 12.10
CA VAL A 110 4.64 -5.30 13.18
C VAL A 110 3.84 -5.51 14.45
N THR A 111 3.04 -4.52 14.85
CA THR A 111 2.21 -4.62 16.05
C THR A 111 1.20 -5.76 15.94
N ILE A 112 0.52 -5.87 14.78
CA ILE A 112 -0.47 -6.91 14.53
C ILE A 112 0.18 -8.29 14.46
N ALA A 113 1.33 -8.41 13.80
CA ALA A 113 2.09 -9.66 13.77
C ALA A 113 2.52 -10.10 15.17
N ALA A 114 2.93 -9.17 16.02
CA ALA A 114 3.26 -9.47 17.43
C ALA A 114 2.05 -9.95 18.23
N LEU A 115 0.89 -9.32 18.06
CA LEU A 115 -0.35 -9.70 18.77
C LEU A 115 -0.89 -11.05 18.31
N ILE A 116 -0.84 -11.35 17.00
CA ILE A 116 -1.41 -12.57 16.44
C ILE A 116 -0.47 -13.77 16.58
N TYR A 117 0.83 -13.55 16.33
CA TYR A 117 1.84 -14.63 16.34
C TYR A 117 2.64 -14.71 17.63
N GLY A 118 2.30 -13.89 18.65
CA GLY A 118 3.00 -13.89 19.95
C GLY A 118 4.45 -13.41 19.85
N GLU A 119 4.84 -12.72 18.77
CA GLU A 119 6.18 -12.20 18.62
C GLU A 119 6.43 -11.07 19.64
N ARG A 120 7.54 -11.13 20.38
CA ARG A 120 7.90 -10.05 21.31
C ARG A 120 8.26 -8.79 20.53
N VAL A 121 7.51 -7.70 20.77
CA VAL A 121 7.86 -6.38 20.23
C VAL A 121 9.13 -5.91 20.91
N SER A 122 10.17 -5.59 20.14
CA SER A 122 11.42 -5.08 20.67
C SER A 122 11.22 -3.65 21.22
N ARG A 123 12.08 -3.22 22.18
CA ARG A 123 12.07 -1.83 22.65
C ARG A 123 12.33 -0.84 21.51
N ALA A 124 13.15 -1.25 20.55
CA ALA A 124 13.41 -0.44 19.35
C ALA A 124 12.17 -0.31 18.48
N SER A 125 11.41 -1.40 18.24
CA SER A 125 10.12 -1.32 17.52
C SER A 125 9.13 -0.39 18.22
N LEU A 126 9.10 -0.41 19.55
CA LEU A 126 8.24 0.50 20.32
C LEU A 126 8.66 1.97 20.18
N ALA A 127 9.98 2.26 20.25
CA ALA A 127 10.51 3.60 20.04
C ALA A 127 10.17 4.13 18.63
N VAL A 128 10.32 3.27 17.62
CA VAL A 128 9.97 3.59 16.22
C VAL A 128 8.47 3.87 16.05
N LEU A 129 7.61 3.07 16.70
CA LEU A 129 6.18 3.31 16.74
C LEU A 129 5.89 4.72 17.28
N THR A 130 6.50 5.06 18.40
CA THR A 130 6.36 6.39 19.03
C THR A 130 6.82 7.50 18.09
N VAL A 131 8.00 7.37 17.47
CA VAL A 131 8.52 8.36 16.52
C VAL A 131 7.60 8.54 15.31
N SER A 132 7.06 7.43 14.77
CA SER A 132 6.12 7.49 13.65
C SER A 132 4.82 8.19 14.03
N LEU A 133 4.26 7.91 15.22
CA LEU A 133 3.06 8.58 15.70
C LEU A 133 3.31 10.06 15.99
N LEU A 134 4.45 10.42 16.57
CA LEU A 134 4.85 11.83 16.71
C LEU A 134 4.99 12.51 15.34
N GLY A 135 5.54 11.82 14.34
CA GLY A 135 5.61 12.31 12.97
C GLY A 135 4.24 12.62 12.38
N VAL A 136 3.21 11.79 12.65
CA VAL A 136 1.81 12.08 12.27
C VAL A 136 1.32 13.36 12.94
N VAL A 137 1.53 13.52 14.26
CA VAL A 137 1.12 14.72 14.99
C VAL A 137 1.80 15.97 14.46
N VAL A 138 3.12 15.91 14.20
CA VAL A 138 3.87 17.03 13.60
C VAL A 138 3.34 17.36 12.22
N MET A 139 3.07 16.35 11.37
CA MET A 139 2.56 16.56 10.01
C MET A 139 1.17 17.20 10.01
N MET A 140 0.31 16.84 10.97
CA MET A 140 -1.01 17.47 11.13
C MET A 140 -0.91 18.95 11.51
N ASN A 141 0.27 19.41 11.93
CA ASN A 141 0.53 20.80 12.32
C ASN A 141 -0.52 21.36 13.29
N PRO A 142 -0.53 20.97 14.59
CA PRO A 142 -1.60 21.31 15.53
C PRO A 142 -1.83 22.83 15.69
N ALA A 143 -0.79 23.66 15.43
CA ALA A 143 -0.88 25.12 15.53
C ALA A 143 -1.67 25.75 14.37
N ALA A 144 -1.78 25.06 13.23
CA ALA A 144 -2.53 25.48 12.04
C ALA A 144 -3.53 24.38 11.61
N PHE A 145 -4.04 23.65 12.58
CA PHE A 145 -4.89 22.49 12.35
C PHE A 145 -6.23 22.88 11.75
N HIS A 146 -6.42 22.50 10.50
CA HIS A 146 -7.74 22.47 9.89
C HIS A 146 -8.22 21.02 9.91
N PRO A 147 -9.23 20.68 10.77
CA PRO A 147 -9.73 19.32 10.86
C PRO A 147 -10.21 18.86 9.49
N SER A 148 -9.59 17.80 8.98
CA SER A 148 -10.01 17.16 7.72
C SER A 148 -10.18 15.66 7.97
N ALA A 149 -11.31 15.11 7.54
CA ALA A 149 -11.55 13.67 7.55
C ALA A 149 -10.47 12.89 6.77
N GLY A 150 -9.77 13.56 5.84
CA GLY A 150 -8.70 12.97 5.05
C GLY A 150 -7.54 12.41 5.87
N TYR A 151 -7.21 13.02 7.01
CA TYR A 151 -6.19 12.49 7.92
C TYR A 151 -6.66 11.18 8.59
N ALA A 152 -7.92 11.13 9.03
CA ALA A 152 -8.49 9.90 9.59
C ALA A 152 -8.53 8.79 8.54
N TRP A 153 -8.95 9.09 7.31
CA TRP A 153 -8.92 8.15 6.20
C TRP A 153 -7.51 7.64 5.90
N GLY A 154 -6.49 8.52 5.91
CA GLY A 154 -5.10 8.14 5.70
C GLY A 154 -4.57 7.18 6.77
N LEU A 155 -4.87 7.43 8.05
CA LEU A 155 -4.49 6.54 9.15
C LEU A 155 -5.23 5.20 9.10
N MET A 156 -6.54 5.21 8.78
CA MET A 156 -7.31 3.99 8.59
C MET A 156 -6.77 3.15 7.42
N ASN A 157 -6.33 3.82 6.34
CA ASN A 157 -5.61 3.12 5.27
C ASN A 157 -4.33 2.46 5.79
N GLY A 158 -3.49 3.18 6.56
CA GLY A 158 -2.28 2.63 7.17
C GLY A 158 -2.56 1.41 8.04
N LEU A 159 -3.59 1.46 8.89
CA LEU A 159 -4.02 0.34 9.73
C LEU A 159 -4.45 -0.86 8.88
N CYS A 160 -5.35 -0.66 7.93
CA CYS A 160 -5.86 -1.72 7.04
C CYS A 160 -4.75 -2.33 6.18
N ALA A 161 -3.83 -1.51 5.67
CA ALA A 161 -2.66 -1.98 4.94
C ALA A 161 -1.71 -2.78 5.84
N GLY A 162 -1.52 -2.36 7.09
CA GLY A 162 -0.75 -3.10 8.09
C GLY A 162 -1.33 -4.49 8.35
N ILE A 163 -2.66 -4.58 8.57
CA ILE A 163 -3.39 -5.86 8.68
C ILE A 163 -3.13 -6.71 7.43
N ALA A 164 -3.36 -6.16 6.25
CA ALA A 164 -3.23 -6.88 5.00
C ALA A 164 -1.81 -7.40 4.75
N VAL A 165 -0.77 -6.63 5.10
CA VAL A 165 0.64 -7.03 4.96
C VAL A 165 1.02 -8.09 5.99
N ALA A 166 0.55 -7.99 7.25
CA ALA A 166 0.79 -9.00 8.27
C ALA A 166 0.28 -10.39 7.82
N PHE A 167 -0.91 -10.44 7.24
CA PHE A 167 -1.49 -11.70 6.73
C PHE A 167 -0.90 -12.14 5.38
N LEU A 168 -0.45 -11.20 4.54
CA LEU A 168 0.16 -11.55 3.25
C LEU A 168 1.42 -12.42 3.43
N ARG A 169 2.19 -12.17 4.50
CA ARG A 169 3.37 -12.98 4.82
C ARG A 169 3.03 -14.45 5.05
N GLU A 170 1.90 -14.73 5.71
CA GLU A 170 1.47 -16.10 5.95
C GLU A 170 0.88 -16.73 4.68
N LEU A 171 0.05 -15.98 3.97
CA LEU A 171 -0.53 -16.43 2.70
C LEU A 171 0.51 -16.73 1.63
N SER A 172 1.63 -15.99 1.60
CA SER A 172 2.71 -16.22 0.62
C SER A 172 3.38 -17.59 0.74
N LYS A 173 3.14 -18.33 1.84
CA LYS A 173 3.63 -19.70 2.03
C LYS A 173 2.74 -20.76 1.38
N THR A 174 1.46 -20.45 1.17
CA THR A 174 0.44 -21.41 0.73
C THR A 174 -0.24 -21.02 -0.56
N ASP A 175 -0.38 -19.74 -0.82
CA ASP A 175 -1.20 -19.21 -1.92
C ASP A 175 -0.37 -18.40 -2.92
N ASP A 176 -0.68 -18.55 -4.20
CA ASP A 176 -0.04 -17.80 -5.27
C ASP A 176 -0.47 -16.34 -5.33
N SER A 177 0.40 -15.47 -5.89
CA SER A 177 0.10 -14.04 -6.07
C SER A 177 -1.17 -13.82 -6.88
N SER A 178 -1.41 -14.62 -7.93
CA SER A 178 -2.61 -14.56 -8.75
C SER A 178 -3.87 -14.82 -7.93
N THR A 179 -3.83 -15.84 -7.04
CA THR A 179 -4.93 -16.15 -6.12
C THR A 179 -5.19 -15.00 -5.15
N VAL A 180 -4.13 -14.43 -4.56
CA VAL A 180 -4.24 -13.30 -3.63
C VAL A 180 -4.84 -12.07 -4.31
N LEU A 181 -4.40 -11.75 -5.54
CA LEU A 181 -4.91 -10.62 -6.33
C LEU A 181 -6.35 -10.83 -6.77
N TYR A 182 -6.71 -12.05 -7.15
CA TYR A 182 -8.07 -12.41 -7.55
C TYR A 182 -9.06 -12.19 -6.40
N TYR A 183 -8.75 -12.72 -5.20
CA TYR A 183 -9.56 -12.51 -4.02
C TYR A 183 -9.64 -11.04 -3.61
N HIS A 184 -8.53 -10.31 -3.70
CA HIS A 184 -8.49 -8.88 -3.42
C HIS A 184 -9.39 -8.07 -4.37
N SER A 185 -9.38 -8.37 -5.67
CA SER A 185 -10.20 -7.65 -6.64
C SER A 185 -11.71 -7.91 -6.42
N ILE A 186 -12.09 -9.17 -6.16
CA ILE A 186 -13.49 -9.52 -5.89
C ILE A 186 -13.98 -8.90 -4.58
N ALA A 187 -13.20 -9.02 -3.51
CA ALA A 187 -13.52 -8.37 -2.24
C ALA A 187 -13.63 -6.85 -2.42
N GLY A 188 -12.74 -6.24 -3.23
CA GLY A 188 -12.77 -4.82 -3.53
C GLY A 188 -14.04 -4.39 -4.26
N VAL A 189 -14.49 -5.15 -5.25
CA VAL A 189 -15.78 -4.90 -5.90
C VAL A 189 -16.91 -4.99 -4.87
N ALA A 190 -16.97 -6.06 -4.08
CA ALA A 190 -18.03 -6.27 -3.11
C ALA A 190 -18.14 -5.14 -2.07
N VAL A 191 -17.00 -4.71 -1.48
CA VAL A 191 -16.99 -3.61 -0.49
C VAL A 191 -17.22 -2.23 -1.11
N SER A 192 -17.11 -2.11 -2.44
CA SER A 192 -17.35 -0.84 -3.15
C SER A 192 -18.80 -0.70 -3.62
N LEU A 193 -19.61 -1.77 -3.66
CA LEU A 193 -21.01 -1.72 -4.09
C LEU A 193 -21.87 -0.72 -3.30
N PRO A 194 -21.74 -0.55 -1.98
CA PRO A 194 -22.53 0.42 -1.25
C PRO A 194 -22.40 1.86 -1.75
N PHE A 195 -21.30 2.22 -2.41
CA PHE A 195 -21.13 3.58 -2.97
C PHE A 195 -22.01 3.83 -4.21
N LEU A 196 -22.66 2.79 -4.76
CA LEU A 196 -23.61 2.93 -5.88
C LEU A 196 -25.03 3.25 -5.43
N VAL A 197 -25.33 3.20 -4.13
CA VAL A 197 -26.70 3.41 -3.59
C VAL A 197 -27.24 4.80 -3.97
N ASN A 198 -26.36 5.78 -4.09
CA ASN A 198 -26.72 7.15 -4.49
C ASN A 198 -26.81 7.35 -6.01
N GLY A 199 -26.80 6.25 -6.78
CA GLY A 199 -26.83 6.27 -8.24
C GLY A 199 -25.45 6.27 -8.87
N ILE A 200 -25.40 5.85 -10.14
CA ILE A 200 -24.17 5.88 -10.97
C ILE A 200 -24.13 7.21 -11.69
N VAL A 201 -23.15 8.03 -11.35
CA VAL A 201 -22.86 9.24 -12.13
C VAL A 201 -22.02 8.85 -13.34
N ILE A 202 -22.54 9.09 -14.54
CA ILE A 202 -21.77 8.89 -15.77
C ILE A 202 -20.74 10.02 -15.86
N PRO A 203 -19.43 9.72 -15.78
CA PRO A 203 -18.39 10.76 -15.84
C PRO A 203 -18.33 11.34 -17.26
N GLY A 204 -18.10 12.66 -17.35
CA GLY A 204 -17.72 13.26 -18.61
C GLY A 204 -16.40 12.68 -19.16
N VAL A 205 -16.08 12.95 -20.41
CA VAL A 205 -14.91 12.35 -21.11
C VAL A 205 -13.61 12.50 -20.29
N LYS A 206 -13.33 13.69 -19.76
CA LYS A 206 -12.12 13.97 -18.96
C LYS A 206 -12.09 13.15 -17.67
N GLY A 207 -13.22 13.11 -16.93
CA GLY A 207 -13.32 12.33 -15.70
C GLY A 207 -13.22 10.82 -15.97
N GLY A 208 -13.83 10.34 -17.06
CA GLY A 208 -13.74 8.96 -17.51
C GLY A 208 -12.30 8.53 -17.84
N ILE A 209 -11.54 9.40 -18.52
CA ILE A 209 -10.10 9.14 -18.79
C ILE A 209 -9.32 9.02 -17.48
N TYR A 210 -9.49 9.95 -16.55
CA TYR A 210 -8.78 9.91 -15.26
C TYR A 210 -9.16 8.67 -14.45
N MET A 211 -10.43 8.29 -14.46
CA MET A 211 -10.91 7.07 -13.81
C MET A 211 -10.25 5.81 -14.40
N LEU A 212 -10.19 5.70 -15.73
CA LEU A 212 -9.54 4.57 -16.40
C LEU A 212 -8.04 4.53 -16.14
N LEU A 213 -7.36 5.67 -16.17
CA LEU A 213 -5.92 5.75 -15.87
C LEU A 213 -5.63 5.39 -14.41
N ALA A 214 -6.45 5.86 -13.46
CA ALA A 214 -6.34 5.49 -12.06
C ALA A 214 -6.54 3.96 -11.87
N ALA A 215 -7.50 3.37 -12.55
CA ALA A 215 -7.77 1.93 -12.52
C ALA A 215 -6.62 1.11 -13.13
N LEU A 216 -6.14 1.51 -14.30
CA LEU A 216 -5.03 0.85 -15.00
C LEU A 216 -3.74 0.89 -14.18
N PHE A 217 -3.31 2.09 -13.76
CA PHE A 217 -2.08 2.21 -12.97
C PHE A 217 -2.22 1.57 -11.60
N GLY A 218 -3.41 1.63 -10.98
CA GLY A 218 -3.68 0.94 -9.72
C GLY A 218 -3.59 -0.59 -9.84
N MET A 219 -4.04 -1.17 -10.95
CA MET A 219 -3.86 -2.58 -11.25
C MET A 219 -2.37 -2.92 -11.46
N LEU A 220 -1.67 -2.19 -12.32
CA LEU A 220 -0.24 -2.40 -12.59
C LEU A 220 0.60 -2.26 -11.31
N ALA A 221 0.30 -1.27 -10.47
CA ALA A 221 0.95 -1.08 -9.18
C ALA A 221 0.79 -2.30 -8.27
N GLN A 222 -0.42 -2.82 -8.19
CA GLN A 222 -0.74 -3.98 -7.34
C GLN A 222 -0.05 -5.25 -7.84
N PHE A 223 -0.04 -5.48 -9.17
CA PHE A 223 0.67 -6.62 -9.78
C PHE A 223 2.17 -6.55 -9.53
N THR A 224 2.79 -5.44 -9.85
CA THR A 224 4.24 -5.26 -9.70
C THR A 224 4.68 -5.35 -8.25
N MET A 225 3.89 -4.80 -7.31
CA MET A 225 4.14 -4.88 -5.87
C MET A 225 4.08 -6.33 -5.38
N VAL A 226 2.98 -7.04 -5.64
CA VAL A 226 2.80 -8.41 -5.15
C VAL A 226 3.82 -9.35 -5.76
N TYR A 227 4.13 -9.20 -7.06
CA TYR A 227 5.16 -9.97 -7.74
C TYR A 227 6.56 -9.61 -7.20
N GLY A 228 6.84 -8.34 -7.00
CA GLY A 228 8.11 -7.85 -6.43
C GLY A 228 8.39 -8.45 -5.04
N PHE A 229 7.40 -8.49 -4.16
CA PHE A 229 7.55 -9.08 -2.83
C PHE A 229 7.85 -10.58 -2.82
N LYS A 230 7.55 -11.32 -3.89
CA LYS A 230 8.02 -12.70 -4.05
C LYS A 230 9.55 -12.81 -4.21
N HIS A 231 10.16 -11.80 -4.81
CA HIS A 231 11.58 -11.83 -5.21
C HIS A 231 12.49 -10.99 -4.30
N VAL A 232 11.91 -10.17 -3.40
CA VAL A 232 12.67 -9.34 -2.45
C VAL A 232 12.27 -9.66 -1.02
N LYS A 233 13.24 -9.60 -0.10
CA LYS A 233 12.92 -9.65 1.33
C LYS A 233 12.03 -8.47 1.69
N THR A 234 11.02 -8.69 2.55
CA THR A 234 10.02 -7.69 2.93
C THR A 234 10.63 -6.35 3.33
N ALA A 235 11.68 -6.35 4.15
CA ALA A 235 12.39 -5.13 4.54
C ALA A 235 12.93 -4.34 3.34
N ARG A 236 13.59 -5.00 2.37
CA ARG A 236 14.14 -4.33 1.18
C ARG A 236 13.02 -3.84 0.26
N GLY A 237 11.95 -4.63 0.12
CA GLY A 237 10.78 -4.23 -0.66
C GLY A 237 10.10 -2.99 -0.08
N SER A 238 9.91 -2.93 1.25
CA SER A 238 9.31 -1.77 1.91
C SER A 238 10.14 -0.50 1.71
N VAL A 239 11.49 -0.61 1.78
CA VAL A 239 12.38 0.52 1.49
C VAL A 239 12.23 1.01 0.04
N LEU A 240 12.17 0.08 -0.92
CA LEU A 240 12.00 0.46 -2.33
C LEU A 240 10.63 1.11 -2.59
N MET A 241 9.59 0.65 -1.89
CA MET A 241 8.26 1.26 -1.98
C MET A 241 8.22 2.70 -1.47
N THR A 242 9.16 3.17 -0.62
CA THR A 242 9.18 4.58 -0.20
C THR A 242 9.49 5.55 -1.36
N LEU A 243 10.00 5.05 -2.50
CA LEU A 243 10.10 5.84 -3.73
C LEU A 243 8.75 6.40 -4.17
N GLU A 244 7.63 5.74 -3.86
CA GLU A 244 6.28 6.26 -4.11
C GLU A 244 6.08 7.64 -3.49
N VAL A 245 6.60 7.89 -2.29
CA VAL A 245 6.45 9.19 -1.60
C VAL A 245 7.13 10.30 -2.41
N VAL A 246 8.36 10.06 -2.85
CA VAL A 246 9.14 11.03 -3.63
C VAL A 246 8.49 11.27 -5.00
N LEU A 247 8.16 10.18 -5.70
CA LEU A 247 7.54 10.27 -7.03
C LEU A 247 6.17 10.95 -6.98
N SER A 248 5.35 10.66 -5.97
CA SER A 248 4.04 11.30 -5.83
C SER A 248 4.14 12.77 -5.46
N ALA A 249 5.09 13.14 -4.59
CA ALA A 249 5.32 14.56 -4.26
C ALA A 249 5.79 15.32 -5.50
N LEU A 250 6.67 14.73 -6.32
CA LEU A 250 7.12 15.31 -7.58
C LEU A 250 5.96 15.47 -8.58
N LEU A 251 5.15 14.42 -8.78
CA LEU A 251 3.99 14.48 -9.67
C LEU A 251 2.93 15.49 -9.16
N ALA A 252 2.68 15.53 -7.85
CA ALA A 252 1.75 16.50 -7.26
C ALA A 252 2.25 17.93 -7.41
N PHE A 253 3.55 18.17 -7.32
CA PHE A 253 4.14 19.48 -7.60
C PHE A 253 3.98 19.87 -9.07
N LEU A 254 4.36 18.98 -10.00
CA LEU A 254 4.37 19.26 -11.43
C LEU A 254 2.96 19.43 -12.02
N PHE A 255 1.99 18.63 -11.59
CA PHE A 255 0.66 18.57 -12.19
C PHE A 255 -0.44 19.25 -11.36
N LEU A 256 -0.25 19.40 -10.05
CA LEU A 256 -1.26 19.94 -9.15
C LEU A 256 -0.81 21.23 -8.43
N GLY A 257 0.45 21.67 -8.62
CA GLY A 257 1.01 22.81 -7.91
C GLY A 257 1.11 22.62 -6.38
N GLN A 258 1.03 21.39 -5.89
CA GLN A 258 1.04 21.09 -4.46
C GLN A 258 2.47 20.99 -3.94
N MET A 259 2.88 21.95 -3.10
CA MET A 259 4.13 21.86 -2.34
C MET A 259 3.85 21.59 -0.87
N PRO A 260 4.40 20.51 -0.27
CA PRO A 260 4.29 20.30 1.16
C PRO A 260 5.11 21.37 1.92
N GLY A 261 4.51 22.02 2.92
CA GLY A 261 5.22 22.93 3.81
C GLY A 261 6.29 22.18 4.63
N ILE A 262 7.29 22.93 5.13
CA ILE A 262 8.45 22.35 5.84
C ILE A 262 8.06 21.46 7.03
N VAL A 263 7.03 21.83 7.79
CA VAL A 263 6.52 21.05 8.94
C VAL A 263 5.99 19.68 8.49
N LYS A 264 5.28 19.64 7.34
CA LYS A 264 4.78 18.39 6.75
C LYS A 264 5.90 17.50 6.24
N ILE A 265 6.96 18.10 5.70
CA ILE A 265 8.17 17.39 5.28
C ILE A 265 8.85 16.74 6.50
N ILE A 266 9.03 17.50 7.59
CA ILE A 266 9.66 16.96 8.84
C ILE A 266 8.84 15.79 9.38
N GLY A 267 7.53 15.95 9.57
CA GLY A 267 6.65 14.88 10.04
C GLY A 267 6.68 13.65 9.11
N GLY A 268 6.69 13.88 7.79
CA GLY A 268 6.83 12.82 6.79
C GLY A 268 8.15 12.07 6.89
N CYS A 269 9.27 12.76 7.06
CA CYS A 269 10.58 12.14 7.27
C CYS A 269 10.61 11.28 8.54
N MET A 270 9.98 11.71 9.64
CA MET A 270 9.86 10.91 10.86
C MET A 270 9.09 9.61 10.63
N ILE A 271 7.96 9.66 9.92
CA ILE A 271 7.16 8.47 9.60
C ILE A 271 7.95 7.51 8.72
N ILE A 272 8.59 8.01 7.67
CA ILE A 272 9.39 7.21 6.74
C ILE A 272 10.58 6.58 7.46
N ALA A 273 11.31 7.36 8.27
CA ALA A 273 12.43 6.84 9.06
C ALA A 273 11.97 5.71 9.99
N GLY A 274 10.84 5.89 10.67
CA GLY A 274 10.21 4.84 11.47
C GLY A 274 9.92 3.58 10.65
N ALA A 275 9.29 3.72 9.49
CA ALA A 275 8.97 2.61 8.60
C ALA A 275 10.24 1.87 8.13
N LEU A 276 11.32 2.59 7.81
CA LEU A 276 12.60 2.02 7.38
C LEU A 276 13.31 1.24 8.50
N ILE A 277 13.32 1.76 9.72
CA ILE A 277 13.95 1.11 10.88
C ILE A 277 13.22 -0.19 11.21
N VAL A 278 11.87 -0.17 11.30
CA VAL A 278 11.06 -1.38 11.53
C VAL A 278 11.31 -2.42 10.45
N SER A 279 11.39 -2.00 9.19
CA SER A 279 11.67 -2.91 8.07
C SER A 279 13.09 -3.51 8.14
N GLY A 280 14.03 -2.83 8.77
CA GLY A 280 15.44 -3.27 8.95
C GLY A 280 15.66 -4.25 10.11
N GLU A 281 14.87 -4.16 11.19
CA GLU A 281 15.07 -4.96 12.43
C GLU A 281 15.01 -6.48 12.20
N GLY A 282 14.24 -6.95 11.22
CA GLY A 282 14.21 -8.36 10.84
C GLY A 282 15.56 -8.93 10.36
N LYS A 283 16.53 -8.07 10.05
CA LYS A 283 17.90 -8.43 9.66
C LYS A 283 18.82 -8.64 10.87
N PHE A 284 18.72 -7.78 11.87
CA PHE A 284 19.61 -7.83 13.06
C PHE A 284 19.36 -9.07 13.92
N ARG A 285 18.09 -9.50 14.03
CA ARG A 285 17.72 -10.69 14.83
C ARG A 285 18.14 -12.02 14.21
N LYS A 286 18.32 -12.10 12.88
CA LYS A 286 18.83 -13.30 12.20
C LYS A 286 20.35 -13.43 12.29
N ASN A 287 21.08 -12.33 12.32
CA ASN A 287 22.53 -12.36 12.45
C ASN A 287 22.93 -12.68 13.90
N GLY A 288 22.29 -12.10 14.92
CA GLY A 288 22.56 -12.44 16.32
C GLY A 288 22.23 -13.89 16.70
N ALA A 289 21.27 -14.53 16.02
CA ALA A 289 20.99 -15.96 16.23
C ALA A 289 21.96 -16.90 15.49
N LYS A 290 22.65 -16.39 14.46
CA LYS A 290 23.72 -17.14 13.75
C LYS A 290 25.03 -17.11 14.52
N ASP A 291 25.36 -15.93 15.05
CA ASP A 291 26.59 -15.75 15.82
C ASP A 291 26.59 -16.52 17.15
N LEU A 292 25.39 -16.77 17.73
CA LEU A 292 25.26 -17.62 18.93
C LEU A 292 25.38 -19.13 18.63
N ASN A 293 25.05 -19.57 17.40
CA ASN A 293 25.20 -20.97 17.00
C ASN A 293 26.59 -21.33 16.44
N GLU A 294 27.37 -20.33 16.01
CA GLU A 294 28.76 -20.54 15.52
C GLU A 294 29.81 -20.39 16.63
N GLY A 295 29.40 -20.01 17.85
CA GLY A 295 30.29 -19.89 19.03
C GLY A 295 30.26 -21.10 19.96
N GLU A 296 29.55 -22.20 19.64
CA GLU A 296 29.45 -23.42 20.43
C GLU A 296 30.04 -24.67 19.71
N ILE A 297 31.03 -24.50 18.82
CA ILE A 297 31.80 -25.62 18.26
C ILE A 297 33.28 -25.48 18.63
#